data_9c520c7563db7712ab7e16e8d5809b18
#
_entry.id   9c520c7563db7712ab7e16e8d5809b18
#
_cell.length_a   1.000
_cell.length_b   1.000
_cell.length_c   1.000
_cell.angle_alpha   90.00
_cell.angle_beta   90.00
_cell.angle_gamma   90.00
#
_symmetry.space_group_name_H-M   'P 1'
#
loop_
_entity.id
_entity.type
_entity.pdbx_description
1 polymer ?
#
loop_
_entity_poly.entity_id
_entity_poly.type
_entity_poly.pdbx_seq_one_letter_code
_entity_poly.pdbx_strand_id
1 'polypeptide(L)'
;MCIRDSPDTREIHDADLVCLAMGFVGPDATSLVKQLEIELDPRGNVARDNNWMTNVDGLFVAGDAGRGQSLIVWAIAEGRSCAAYVDSWLQGGSQLPSPVTPNLQQLR
;
A
#
# COMPACT_ATOMS: atom_id res chain seq x y z
N MET A 1 -3.58 15.66 -2.50
CA MET A 1 -3.40 17.13 -2.63
C MET A 1 -4.18 17.58 -3.86
N CYS A 2 -5.11 18.49 -3.66
CA CYS A 2 -5.86 19.06 -4.78
C CYS A 2 -5.17 20.33 -5.27
N ILE A 3 -4.70 20.28 -6.50
CA ILE A 3 -4.15 21.46 -7.18
C ILE A 3 -5.30 22.11 -7.94
N ARG A 4 -5.63 23.34 -7.63
CA ARG A 4 -6.59 24.12 -8.41
C ARG A 4 -5.89 24.78 -9.58
N ASP A 5 -6.53 24.76 -10.74
CA ASP A 5 -6.08 25.53 -11.88
C ASP A 5 -6.05 27.02 -11.50
N SER A 6 -4.97 27.68 -11.84
CA SER A 6 -4.93 29.13 -11.81
C SER A 6 -5.61 29.69 -13.05
N PRO A 7 -6.59 30.60 -12.94
CA PRO A 7 -7.12 31.29 -14.10
C PRO A 7 -5.99 31.94 -14.90
N ASP A 8 -6.11 31.97 -16.21
CA ASP A 8 -5.18 32.64 -17.13
C ASP A 8 -3.75 32.06 -17.20
N THR A 9 -3.53 30.83 -16.64
CA THR A 9 -2.24 30.14 -16.72
C THR A 9 -2.26 28.90 -17.63
N ARG A 10 -3.33 28.74 -18.42
CA ARG A 10 -3.45 27.60 -19.33
C ARG A 10 -2.63 27.85 -20.58
N GLU A 11 -1.83 26.86 -20.92
CA GLU A 11 -1.03 26.85 -22.15
C GLU A 11 -1.44 25.65 -23.00
N ILE A 12 -1.39 25.85 -24.33
CA ILE A 12 -1.65 24.79 -25.29
C ILE A 12 -0.30 24.34 -25.84
N HIS A 13 -0.03 23.03 -25.68
CA HIS A 13 1.17 22.40 -26.22
C HIS A 13 0.77 21.41 -27.32
N ASP A 14 1.37 21.55 -28.50
CA ASP A 14 1.21 20.58 -29.56
C ASP A 14 1.92 19.27 -29.18
N ALA A 15 1.25 18.14 -29.34
CA ALA A 15 1.81 16.85 -29.00
C ALA A 15 1.24 15.74 -29.89
N ASP A 16 2.10 14.85 -30.33
CA ASP A 16 1.68 13.63 -31.09
C ASP A 16 1.25 12.51 -30.14
N LEU A 17 1.73 12.51 -28.91
CA LEU A 17 1.40 11.53 -27.88
C LEU A 17 1.40 12.19 -26.51
N VAL A 18 0.36 11.92 -25.74
CA VAL A 18 0.27 12.36 -24.32
C VAL A 18 0.20 11.12 -23.43
N CYS A 19 1.12 11.02 -22.48
CA CYS A 19 1.16 9.94 -21.49
C CYS A 19 0.81 10.48 -20.11
N LEU A 20 -0.14 9.83 -19.45
CA LEU A 20 -0.49 10.15 -18.05
C LEU A 20 0.41 9.35 -17.11
N ALA A 21 1.23 10.06 -16.33
CA ALA A 21 2.13 9.47 -15.33
C ALA A 21 1.64 9.85 -13.94
N MET A 22 0.52 9.28 -13.52
CA MET A 22 -0.23 9.68 -12.32
C MET A 22 -0.10 8.69 -11.16
N GLY A 23 1.01 7.98 -11.09
CA GLY A 23 1.29 7.00 -10.03
C GLY A 23 0.89 5.58 -10.41
N PHE A 24 0.61 4.76 -9.41
CA PHE A 24 0.33 3.34 -9.57
C PHE A 24 -1.11 3.03 -9.17
N VAL A 25 -1.70 2.03 -9.82
CA VAL A 25 -3.08 1.59 -9.53
C VAL A 25 -3.12 0.46 -8.49
N GLY A 26 -2.02 -0.24 -8.26
CA GLY A 26 -1.96 -1.32 -7.29
C GLY A 26 -0.87 -2.34 -7.64
N PRO A 27 -0.75 -3.42 -6.86
CA PRO A 27 0.15 -4.52 -7.15
C PRO A 27 -0.22 -5.24 -8.45
N ASP A 28 0.79 -5.83 -9.10
CA ASP A 28 0.58 -6.61 -10.31
C ASP A 28 -0.11 -7.94 -9.97
N ALA A 29 -1.37 -8.06 -10.39
CA ALA A 29 -2.19 -9.23 -10.14
C ALA A 29 -1.84 -10.43 -11.03
N THR A 30 -0.99 -10.27 -12.05
CA THR A 30 -0.68 -11.31 -13.02
C THR A 30 0.54 -12.15 -12.66
N SER A 31 1.34 -11.70 -11.70
CA SER A 31 2.58 -12.33 -11.29
C SER A 31 2.45 -13.05 -9.94
N LEU A 32 3.09 -12.54 -8.90
CA LEU A 32 3.16 -13.15 -7.56
C LEU A 32 1.77 -13.35 -6.93
N VAL A 33 0.87 -12.39 -7.12
CA VAL A 33 -0.51 -12.47 -6.60
C VAL A 33 -1.22 -13.71 -7.13
N LYS A 34 -1.10 -13.97 -8.45
CA LYS A 34 -1.70 -15.13 -9.08
C LYS A 34 -1.02 -16.45 -8.67
N GLN A 35 0.31 -16.44 -8.60
CA GLN A 35 1.08 -17.65 -8.27
C GLN A 35 0.80 -18.16 -6.85
N LEU A 36 0.62 -17.26 -5.90
CA LEU A 36 0.38 -17.57 -4.50
C LEU A 36 -1.11 -17.55 -4.12
N GLU A 37 -1.99 -17.30 -5.09
CA GLU A 37 -3.44 -17.19 -4.87
C GLU A 37 -3.78 -16.17 -3.77
N ILE A 38 -3.12 -15.02 -3.79
CA ILE A 38 -3.33 -13.94 -2.82
C ILE A 38 -4.64 -13.23 -3.12
N GLU A 39 -5.48 -13.04 -2.11
CA GLU A 39 -6.70 -12.26 -2.25
C GLU A 39 -6.41 -10.76 -2.29
N LEU A 40 -7.16 -10.06 -3.13
CA LEU A 40 -7.13 -8.61 -3.24
C LEU A 40 -8.38 -8.01 -2.60
N ASP A 41 -8.25 -6.81 -2.07
CA ASP A 41 -9.39 -6.05 -1.57
C ASP A 41 -10.20 -5.41 -2.72
N PRO A 42 -11.39 -4.82 -2.45
CA PRO A 42 -12.18 -4.19 -3.51
C PRO A 42 -11.48 -3.06 -4.28
N ARG A 43 -10.40 -2.50 -3.74
CA ARG A 43 -9.60 -1.45 -4.38
C ARG A 43 -8.45 -2.01 -5.21
N GLY A 44 -8.26 -3.33 -5.23
CA GLY A 44 -7.18 -4.01 -5.96
C GLY A 44 -5.86 -4.08 -5.21
N ASN A 45 -5.83 -3.74 -3.92
CA ASN A 45 -4.65 -3.91 -3.06
C ASN A 45 -4.68 -5.31 -2.43
N VAL A 46 -3.54 -5.76 -1.91
CA VAL A 46 -3.48 -7.05 -1.21
C VAL A 46 -4.31 -6.98 0.07
N ALA A 47 -5.30 -7.87 0.18
CA ALA A 47 -6.13 -7.98 1.38
C ALA A 47 -5.30 -8.48 2.57
N ARG A 48 -5.51 -7.89 3.74
CA ARG A 48 -4.80 -8.22 4.97
C ARG A 48 -5.71 -8.11 6.18
N ASP A 49 -5.42 -8.92 7.21
CA ASP A 49 -6.09 -8.83 8.49
C ASP A 49 -5.45 -7.78 9.42
N ASN A 50 -5.91 -7.72 10.66
CA ASN A 50 -5.37 -6.79 11.65
C ASN A 50 -3.93 -7.13 12.10
N ASN A 51 -3.43 -8.28 11.73
CA ASN A 51 -2.08 -8.76 12.03
C ASN A 51 -1.15 -8.67 10.81
N TRP A 52 -1.50 -7.91 9.80
CA TRP A 52 -0.74 -7.72 8.56
C TRP A 52 -0.65 -8.96 7.68
N MET A 53 -1.33 -10.05 8.05
CA MET A 53 -1.28 -11.31 7.33
C MET A 53 -2.29 -11.32 6.18
N THR A 54 -1.88 -11.87 5.04
CA THR A 54 -2.75 -12.14 3.90
C THR A 54 -3.60 -13.39 4.13
N ASN A 55 -4.40 -13.79 3.14
CA ASN A 55 -5.09 -15.09 3.16
C ASN A 55 -4.13 -16.29 3.11
N VAL A 56 -2.88 -16.08 2.72
CA VAL A 56 -1.85 -17.12 2.70
C VAL A 56 -1.12 -17.14 4.04
N ASP A 57 -1.15 -18.26 4.74
CA ASP A 57 -0.54 -18.40 6.05
C ASP A 57 0.98 -18.12 6.01
N GLY A 58 1.44 -17.24 6.89
CA GLY A 58 2.84 -16.83 6.96
C GLY A 58 3.27 -15.79 5.91
N LEU A 59 2.33 -15.29 5.10
CA LEU A 59 2.59 -14.22 4.14
C LEU A 59 1.97 -12.92 4.62
N PHE A 60 2.81 -11.92 4.84
CA PHE A 60 2.43 -10.62 5.37
C PHE A 60 2.55 -9.54 4.28
N VAL A 61 1.79 -8.45 4.43
CA VAL A 61 1.86 -7.31 3.53
C VAL A 61 1.84 -6.00 4.30
N ALA A 62 2.72 -5.08 3.94
CA ALA A 62 2.81 -3.74 4.52
C ALA A 62 3.10 -2.72 3.43
N GLY A 63 2.82 -1.46 3.71
CA GLY A 63 3.05 -0.36 2.78
C GLY A 63 2.03 -0.31 1.65
N ASP A 64 2.44 0.24 0.52
CA ASP A 64 1.55 0.54 -0.60
C ASP A 64 0.81 -0.69 -1.16
N ALA A 65 1.43 -1.86 -1.11
CA ALA A 65 0.80 -3.09 -1.62
C ALA A 65 -0.49 -3.47 -0.87
N GLY A 66 -0.58 -3.14 0.41
CA GLY A 66 -1.76 -3.41 1.23
C GLY A 66 -2.63 -2.17 1.46
N ARG A 67 -2.00 -1.01 1.66
CA ARG A 67 -2.68 0.25 1.96
C ARG A 67 -3.20 0.97 0.71
N GLY A 68 -2.56 0.76 -0.42
CA GLY A 68 -2.64 1.60 -1.60
C GLY A 68 -1.53 2.66 -1.58
N GLN A 69 -1.35 3.35 -2.67
CA GLN A 69 -0.31 4.38 -2.80
C GLN A 69 -0.41 5.41 -1.69
N SER A 70 0.70 5.62 -0.95
CA SER A 70 0.73 6.49 0.22
C SER A 70 2.12 7.12 0.41
N LEU A 71 2.27 7.91 1.47
CA LEU A 71 3.54 8.54 1.80
C LEU A 71 4.54 7.51 2.34
N ILE A 72 5.83 7.77 2.11
CA ILE A 72 6.94 6.94 2.60
C ILE A 72 6.89 6.74 4.12
N VAL A 73 6.47 7.77 4.88
CA VAL A 73 6.38 7.65 6.35
C VAL A 73 5.39 6.57 6.76
N TRP A 74 4.31 6.38 6.01
CA TRP A 74 3.35 5.29 6.23
C TRP A 74 3.95 3.93 5.92
N ALA A 75 4.69 3.80 4.82
CA ALA A 75 5.37 2.57 4.46
C ALA A 75 6.37 2.14 5.55
N ILE A 76 7.14 3.08 6.09
CA ILE A 76 8.10 2.83 7.17
C ILE A 76 7.36 2.41 8.45
N ALA A 77 6.32 3.15 8.86
CA ALA A 77 5.56 2.85 10.06
C ALA A 77 4.84 1.49 9.97
N GLU A 78 4.27 1.19 8.83
CA GLU A 78 3.61 -0.10 8.58
C GLU A 78 4.61 -1.24 8.54
N GLY A 79 5.77 -1.06 7.92
CA GLY A 79 6.83 -2.07 7.90
C GLY A 79 7.33 -2.41 9.31
N ARG A 80 7.49 -1.40 10.17
CA ARG A 80 7.87 -1.61 11.58
C ARG A 80 6.81 -2.37 12.36
N SER A 81 5.55 -2.01 12.20
CA SER A 81 4.43 -2.71 12.85
C SER A 81 4.28 -4.14 12.35
N CYS A 82 4.38 -4.33 11.04
CA CYS A 82 4.34 -5.65 10.42
C CYS A 82 5.47 -6.55 10.95
N ALA A 83 6.68 -6.02 11.09
CA ALA A 83 7.82 -6.76 11.65
C ALA A 83 7.54 -7.28 13.06
N ALA A 84 6.87 -6.49 13.90
CA ALA A 84 6.47 -6.94 15.25
C ALA A 84 5.51 -8.14 15.18
N TYR A 85 4.58 -8.14 14.26
CA TYR A 85 3.65 -9.27 14.08
C TYR A 85 4.31 -10.49 13.46
N VAL A 86 5.24 -10.32 12.53
CA VAL A 86 6.07 -11.43 12.00
C VAL A 86 6.88 -12.07 13.12
N ASP A 87 7.53 -11.25 13.96
CA ASP A 87 8.28 -11.71 15.13
C ASP A 87 7.38 -12.49 16.10
N SER A 88 6.19 -11.97 16.39
CA SER A 88 5.21 -12.67 17.23
C SER A 88 4.76 -14.00 16.62
N TRP A 89 4.56 -14.03 15.32
CA TRP A 89 4.16 -15.25 14.61
C TRP A 89 5.24 -16.32 14.65
N LEU A 90 6.50 -15.93 14.57
CA LEU A 90 7.65 -16.86 14.61
C LEU A 90 7.99 -17.33 16.02
N GLN A 91 7.86 -16.45 17.03
CA GLN A 91 8.34 -16.70 18.41
C GLN A 91 7.25 -16.79 19.46
N GLY A 92 6.00 -16.51 19.11
CA GLY A 92 4.88 -16.49 20.05
C GLY A 92 4.71 -15.19 20.81
N GLY A 93 5.53 -14.19 20.57
CA GLY A 93 5.45 -12.85 21.16
C GLY A 93 6.53 -11.93 20.63
N SER A 94 6.37 -10.62 20.81
CA SER A 94 7.35 -9.64 20.36
C SER A 94 7.46 -8.47 21.32
N GLN A 95 8.65 -7.92 21.44
CA GLN A 95 8.93 -6.66 22.13
C GLN A 95 9.20 -5.51 21.16
N LEU A 96 9.04 -5.76 19.86
CA LEU A 96 9.24 -4.75 18.82
C LEU A 96 8.10 -3.72 18.83
N PRO A 97 8.38 -2.46 18.51
CA PRO A 97 7.34 -1.43 18.46
C PRO A 97 6.36 -1.69 17.31
N SER A 98 5.09 -1.38 17.55
CA SER A 98 4.03 -1.47 16.56
C SER A 98 3.29 -0.12 16.50
N PRO A 99 3.87 0.86 15.78
CA PRO A 99 3.38 2.25 15.85
C PRO A 99 2.03 2.47 15.19
N VAL A 100 1.63 1.63 14.23
CA VAL A 100 0.37 1.80 13.51
C VAL A 100 -0.35 0.46 13.32
N THR A 101 -1.63 0.53 12.97
CA THR A 101 -2.45 -0.64 12.63
C THR A 101 -2.82 -0.63 11.15
N PRO A 102 -3.17 -1.80 10.55
CA PRO A 102 -3.53 -1.85 9.12
C PRO A 102 -4.70 -0.94 8.72
N ASN A 103 -5.60 -0.68 9.65
CA ASN A 103 -6.81 0.11 9.41
C ASN A 103 -6.65 1.60 9.71
N LEU A 104 -5.49 2.03 10.17
CA LEU A 104 -5.25 3.44 10.48
C LEU A 104 -5.27 4.26 9.19
N GLN A 105 -6.20 5.19 9.10
CA GLN A 105 -6.33 6.07 7.94
C GLN A 105 -5.40 7.28 8.07
N GLN A 106 -4.85 7.68 6.96
CA GLN A 106 -4.11 8.93 6.86
C GLN A 106 -5.07 10.10 7.09
N LEU A 107 -4.71 10.99 7.99
CA LEU A 107 -5.42 12.26 8.14
C LEU A 107 -5.26 13.07 6.85
N ARG A 108 -6.37 13.54 6.35
CA ARG A 108 -6.42 14.38 5.16
C ARG A 108 -6.19 15.84 5.52
#